data_b0226eab4d7ee108b195b32ba68a96d5
#
_entry.id   b0226eab4d7ee108b195b32ba68a96d5
#
_cell.length_a   1.000
_cell.length_b   1.000
_cell.length_c   1.000
_cell.angle_alpha   90.00
_cell.angle_beta   90.00
_cell.angle_gamma   90.00
#
_symmetry.space_group_name_H-M   'P 1'
#
loop_
_entity.id
_entity.type
_entity.pdbx_description
1 polymer ?
#
loop_
_entity_poly.entity_id
_entity_poly.type
_entity_poly.pdbx_seq_one_letter_code
_entity_poly.pdbx_strand_id
1 'polypeptide(L)'
;MAKSQRNYICQSCGTVHRKWTGKCDGCNEWNTITEEVVEATVPKGMSAAKGRAIPLYKLEGENHEKIIRHQSKMAEFDRVTGGGLVPGSALLIGGDPGIGKSTLLLQIVCALATSGKRCAYFSGEEAVDQVRLRASRLGVTGASVDLASANNVRDIIATIESEANPCDLVVIDSIQTMYVDSIDSAPGTVTQVRTSAQELIRVAKRRGICLLIVGHVTKDGQIAGPRVLEHMVDTVLYFEGDRGHPFRILRTVKNRFGATDEIGVFEMAHEGLVEVTNPSDRFLSQRQENVPGSAVLAGLEGSRPVLVEVQALVAPSALPSPRRAVIGWDQNRLAMVLAVIETRCGIQFSGCDVFLNVAGGIRISEPAADAAVAAALISAQMQRPLPQDLIIFGEIGLSGEIRQVAQPDLRLKEAAKLGFKQALCPRALKTKNAKSPDLAIKRREIGSAGDIMLFFADHTERLAS
;
A
#
# COMPACT_ATOMS: atom_id res chain seq x y z
N MET A 1 47.56 3.82 13.15
CA MET A 1 46.26 4.37 13.64
C MET A 1 45.53 4.93 12.46
N ALA A 2 44.45 4.24 12.00
CA ALA A 2 43.62 4.72 10.94
C ALA A 2 42.75 5.87 11.48
N LYS A 3 42.74 7.03 10.80
CA LYS A 3 41.87 8.14 11.15
C LYS A 3 40.41 7.68 10.91
N SER A 4 39.60 7.61 11.96
CA SER A 4 38.17 7.42 11.85
C SER A 4 37.58 8.58 11.02
N GLN A 5 37.02 8.29 9.88
CA GLN A 5 36.36 9.29 9.03
C GLN A 5 34.96 9.49 9.56
N ARG A 6 34.65 10.67 10.07
CA ARG A 6 33.32 11.03 10.54
C ARG A 6 32.46 11.33 9.31
N ASN A 7 31.39 10.63 9.17
CA ASN A 7 30.38 10.88 8.14
C ASN A 7 29.08 11.37 8.79
N TYR A 8 28.35 12.18 8.07
CA TYR A 8 27.05 12.69 8.49
C TYR A 8 25.97 12.02 7.64
N ILE A 9 25.07 11.28 8.27
CA ILE A 9 24.08 10.47 7.57
C ILE A 9 22.68 10.99 7.88
N CYS A 10 21.88 11.21 6.83
CA CYS A 10 20.48 11.56 6.97
C CYS A 10 19.69 10.35 7.49
N GLN A 11 19.01 10.51 8.62
CA GLN A 11 18.23 9.44 9.26
C GLN A 11 16.92 9.12 8.50
N SER A 12 16.47 10.01 7.60
CA SER A 12 15.28 9.79 6.79
C SER A 12 15.58 9.04 5.48
N CYS A 13 16.62 9.42 4.74
CA CYS A 13 16.89 8.86 3.40
C CYS A 13 18.22 8.13 3.25
N GLY A 14 19.10 8.14 4.29
CA GLY A 14 20.41 7.48 4.26
C GLY A 14 21.47 8.20 3.41
N THR A 15 21.21 9.39 2.89
CA THR A 15 22.21 10.17 2.15
C THR A 15 23.38 10.52 3.05
N VAL A 16 24.60 10.24 2.57
CA VAL A 16 25.84 10.53 3.29
C VAL A 16 26.37 11.91 2.93
N HIS A 17 26.57 12.76 3.91
CA HIS A 17 27.13 14.10 3.77
C HIS A 17 28.55 14.14 4.34
N ARG A 18 29.43 14.91 3.72
CA ARG A 18 30.84 15.10 4.21
C ARG A 18 30.94 16.01 5.43
N LYS A 19 29.91 16.80 5.68
CA LYS A 19 29.78 17.73 6.82
C LYS A 19 28.33 17.81 7.24
N TRP A 20 28.09 18.20 8.47
CA TRP A 20 26.73 18.45 8.94
C TRP A 20 26.10 19.63 8.19
N THR A 21 24.87 19.42 7.72
CA THR A 21 24.03 20.44 7.10
C THR A 21 22.66 20.39 7.78
N GLY A 22 21.99 21.52 7.96
CA GLY A 22 20.68 21.57 8.59
C GLY A 22 19.58 20.95 7.73
N LYS A 23 19.81 20.85 6.41
CA LYS A 23 18.86 20.30 5.42
C LYS A 23 19.57 19.20 4.61
N CYS A 24 18.88 18.09 4.37
CA CYS A 24 19.41 17.00 3.56
C CYS A 24 19.24 17.30 2.07
N ASP A 25 20.32 17.17 1.29
CA ASP A 25 20.27 17.38 -0.17
C ASP A 25 19.57 16.23 -0.92
N GLY A 26 19.40 15.08 -0.27
CA GLY A 26 18.76 13.90 -0.87
C GLY A 26 17.23 13.89 -0.74
N CYS A 27 16.70 14.23 0.43
CA CYS A 27 15.26 14.21 0.70
C CYS A 27 14.65 15.57 1.03
N ASN A 28 15.49 16.63 1.12
CA ASN A 28 15.11 17.99 1.48
C ASN A 28 14.55 18.19 2.90
N GLU A 29 14.62 17.19 3.78
CA GLU A 29 14.17 17.30 5.17
C GLU A 29 15.16 18.05 6.04
N TRP A 30 14.65 18.73 7.08
CA TRP A 30 15.44 19.49 8.02
C TRP A 30 15.75 18.68 9.29
N ASN A 31 16.94 18.92 9.88
CA ASN A 31 17.39 18.37 11.17
C ASN A 31 17.39 16.82 11.23
N THR A 32 17.56 16.15 10.09
CA THR A 32 17.62 14.69 9.98
C THR A 32 19.03 14.13 9.87
N ILE A 33 20.06 15.00 9.84
CA ILE A 33 21.46 14.59 9.64
C ILE A 33 22.15 14.47 10.99
N THR A 34 22.63 13.24 11.28
CA THR A 34 23.39 12.91 12.49
C THR A 34 24.81 12.49 12.17
N GLU A 35 25.73 12.72 13.10
CA GLU A 35 27.11 12.27 12.97
C GLU A 35 27.19 10.78 13.30
N GLU A 36 27.71 9.97 12.38
CA GLU A 36 27.97 8.56 12.60
C GLU A 36 29.45 8.25 12.33
N VAL A 37 30.09 7.54 13.26
CA VAL A 37 31.45 7.04 13.08
C VAL A 37 31.37 5.79 12.22
N VAL A 38 31.70 5.93 10.94
CA VAL A 38 31.77 4.78 10.04
C VAL A 38 33.20 4.27 10.03
N GLU A 39 33.44 3.14 10.67
CA GLU A 39 34.62 2.35 10.30
C GLU A 39 34.42 1.93 8.84
N ALA A 40 35.43 2.28 8.01
CA ALA A 40 35.40 2.07 6.58
C ALA A 40 35.33 0.57 6.25
N THR A 41 34.10 0.03 6.15
CA THR A 41 33.81 -1.24 5.48
C THR A 41 33.65 -1.05 3.96
N VAL A 42 34.27 0.01 3.41
CA VAL A 42 34.45 0.09 1.96
C VAL A 42 35.46 -0.98 1.59
N PRO A 43 35.16 -1.97 0.75
CA PRO A 43 36.17 -2.86 0.22
C PRO A 43 37.26 -1.98 -0.39
N LYS A 44 38.41 -1.94 0.21
CA LYS A 44 39.64 -1.41 -0.42
C LYS A 44 39.67 -2.11 -1.76
N GLY A 45 39.73 -1.36 -2.85
CA GLY A 45 39.64 -1.86 -4.20
C GLY A 45 40.31 -3.22 -4.42
N MET A 46 40.03 -3.90 -5.52
CA MET A 46 40.43 -5.28 -5.76
C MET A 46 41.83 -5.56 -5.20
N SER A 47 41.92 -6.38 -4.15
CA SER A 47 43.19 -6.87 -3.64
C SER A 47 43.85 -7.72 -4.74
N ALA A 48 45.17 -7.84 -4.74
CA ALA A 48 45.95 -8.67 -5.69
C ALA A 48 45.55 -10.18 -5.64
N ALA A 49 44.61 -10.60 -4.79
CA ALA A 49 44.10 -11.95 -4.73
C ALA A 49 43.28 -12.26 -6.00
N LYS A 50 43.60 -13.35 -6.70
CA LYS A 50 42.86 -13.82 -7.86
C LYS A 50 41.42 -14.10 -7.46
N GLY A 51 40.46 -13.49 -8.18
CA GLY A 51 39.03 -13.78 -8.02
C GLY A 51 38.71 -15.26 -8.32
N ARG A 52 37.62 -15.76 -7.73
CA ARG A 52 37.06 -17.07 -8.05
C ARG A 52 36.22 -16.97 -9.33
N ALA A 53 36.42 -17.91 -10.26
CA ALA A 53 35.50 -18.05 -11.39
C ALA A 53 34.11 -18.44 -10.90
N ILE A 54 33.08 -17.75 -11.39
CA ILE A 54 31.69 -17.98 -11.06
C ILE A 54 31.07 -18.77 -12.23
N PRO A 55 30.29 -19.85 -11.98
CA PRO A 55 29.60 -20.56 -13.04
C PRO A 55 28.55 -19.63 -13.68
N LEU A 56 28.51 -19.61 -15.00
CA LEU A 56 27.51 -18.91 -15.78
C LEU A 56 26.45 -19.92 -16.26
N TYR A 57 25.19 -19.59 -16.06
CA TYR A 57 24.06 -20.39 -16.52
C TYR A 57 23.40 -19.70 -17.70
N LYS A 58 22.96 -20.52 -18.70
CA LYS A 58 22.18 -19.99 -19.83
C LYS A 58 20.77 -19.66 -19.38
N LEU A 59 20.14 -18.65 -19.99
CA LEU A 59 18.76 -18.29 -19.77
C LEU A 59 17.80 -19.42 -20.22
N GLU A 60 18.18 -20.12 -21.30
CA GLU A 60 17.51 -21.32 -21.78
C GLU A 60 17.96 -22.50 -20.91
N GLY A 61 17.15 -22.88 -19.94
CA GLY A 61 17.35 -24.05 -19.07
C GLY A 61 16.17 -25.01 -19.23
N GLU A 62 16.44 -26.31 -19.17
CA GLU A 62 15.43 -27.38 -19.35
C GLU A 62 14.37 -27.44 -18.23
N ASN A 63 14.50 -26.67 -17.17
CA ASN A 63 13.56 -26.65 -16.05
C ASN A 63 13.05 -25.24 -15.76
N HIS A 64 11.93 -24.86 -16.39
CA HIS A 64 11.00 -23.94 -15.79
C HIS A 64 10.29 -24.65 -14.61
N GLU A 65 11.03 -24.97 -13.55
CA GLU A 65 10.39 -25.35 -12.30
C GLU A 65 9.47 -24.21 -11.92
N LYS A 66 8.16 -24.51 -11.89
CA LYS A 66 7.17 -23.55 -11.37
C LYS A 66 7.68 -23.11 -10.00
N ILE A 67 7.92 -21.81 -9.83
CA ILE A 67 8.34 -21.25 -8.55
C ILE A 67 7.36 -21.76 -7.50
N ILE A 68 7.83 -22.65 -6.63
CA ILE A 68 7.04 -23.19 -5.52
C ILE A 68 6.76 -22.01 -4.59
N ARG A 69 5.48 -21.76 -4.32
CA ARG A 69 5.06 -20.70 -3.41
C ARG A 69 4.44 -21.31 -2.16
N HIS A 70 4.78 -20.78 -1.00
CA HIS A 70 4.13 -21.12 0.26
C HIS A 70 2.89 -20.25 0.40
N GLN A 71 1.72 -20.85 0.22
CA GLN A 71 0.42 -20.17 0.41
C GLN A 71 0.14 -20.02 1.90
N SER A 72 -0.17 -18.78 2.31
CA SER A 72 -0.42 -18.43 3.70
C SER A 72 -1.80 -18.90 4.20
N LYS A 73 -2.67 -19.37 3.31
CA LYS A 73 -4.11 -19.60 3.55
C LYS A 73 -4.90 -18.33 3.85
N MET A 74 -4.30 -17.19 3.67
CA MET A 74 -4.95 -15.88 3.68
C MET A 74 -4.92 -15.35 2.24
N ALA A 75 -6.07 -15.43 1.54
CA ALA A 75 -6.16 -15.12 0.11
C ALA A 75 -5.81 -13.65 -0.19
N GLU A 76 -6.16 -12.74 0.73
CA GLU A 76 -5.84 -11.33 0.61
C GLU A 76 -4.33 -11.06 0.78
N PHE A 77 -3.64 -11.82 1.63
CA PHE A 77 -2.18 -11.74 1.75
C PHE A 77 -1.49 -12.40 0.55
N ASP A 78 -1.97 -13.57 0.14
CA ASP A 78 -1.39 -14.27 -1.02
C ASP A 78 -1.56 -13.44 -2.30
N ARG A 79 -2.66 -12.69 -2.45
CA ARG A 79 -2.88 -11.75 -3.56
C ARG A 79 -1.75 -10.72 -3.66
N VAL A 80 -1.48 -10.00 -2.57
CA VAL A 80 -0.47 -8.92 -2.57
C VAL A 80 0.96 -9.42 -2.67
N THR A 81 1.20 -10.69 -2.37
CA THR A 81 2.51 -11.33 -2.55
C THR A 81 2.65 -11.99 -3.93
N GLY A 82 1.60 -11.94 -4.77
CA GLY A 82 1.61 -12.52 -6.11
C GLY A 82 1.39 -14.04 -6.11
N GLY A 83 0.60 -14.56 -5.16
CA GLY A 83 0.21 -15.96 -5.01
C GLY A 83 0.94 -16.73 -3.93
N GLY A 84 1.55 -16.04 -2.95
CA GLY A 84 2.23 -16.62 -1.80
C GLY A 84 3.73 -16.31 -1.71
N LEU A 85 4.36 -16.78 -0.64
CA LEU A 85 5.76 -16.53 -0.32
C LEU A 85 6.70 -17.40 -1.15
N VAL A 86 7.74 -16.80 -1.72
CA VAL A 86 8.75 -17.51 -2.53
C VAL A 86 9.93 -17.89 -1.62
N PRO A 87 10.37 -19.17 -1.60
CA PRO A 87 11.56 -19.58 -0.85
C PRO A 87 12.79 -18.73 -1.19
N GLY A 88 13.54 -18.33 -0.18
CA GLY A 88 14.70 -17.46 -0.34
C GLY A 88 14.39 -15.99 -0.60
N SER A 89 13.12 -15.59 -0.54
CA SER A 89 12.73 -14.18 -0.68
C SER A 89 12.72 -13.44 0.65
N ALA A 90 12.92 -12.12 0.56
CA ALA A 90 12.79 -11.20 1.69
C ALA A 90 11.65 -10.22 1.42
N LEU A 91 10.72 -10.13 2.36
CA LEU A 91 9.59 -9.19 2.36
C LEU A 91 9.75 -8.17 3.49
N LEU A 92 9.47 -6.92 3.18
CA LEU A 92 9.36 -5.83 4.16
C LEU A 92 7.89 -5.45 4.29
N ILE A 93 7.39 -5.41 5.52
CA ILE A 93 6.05 -4.92 5.83
C ILE A 93 6.18 -3.63 6.63
N GLY A 94 5.86 -2.51 6.00
CA GLY A 94 5.80 -1.18 6.60
C GLY A 94 4.40 -0.81 7.06
N GLY A 95 4.29 0.20 7.91
CA GLY A 95 3.02 0.75 8.35
C GLY A 95 3.11 1.40 9.72
N ASP A 96 2.10 2.18 10.09
CA ASP A 96 2.06 2.91 11.34
C ASP A 96 2.15 1.99 12.58
N PRO A 97 2.71 2.48 13.69
CA PRO A 97 2.66 1.76 14.96
C PRO A 97 1.21 1.48 15.38
N GLY A 98 0.94 0.23 15.76
CA GLY A 98 -0.41 -0.20 16.21
C GLY A 98 -1.41 -0.47 15.08
N ILE A 99 -1.02 -0.41 13.79
CA ILE A 99 -1.93 -0.70 12.66
C ILE A 99 -2.33 -2.19 12.58
N GLY A 100 -1.54 -3.10 13.17
CA GLY A 100 -1.80 -4.54 13.16
C GLY A 100 -0.74 -5.40 12.46
N LYS A 101 0.45 -4.86 12.13
CA LYS A 101 1.54 -5.61 11.45
C LYS A 101 1.90 -6.91 12.15
N SER A 102 2.22 -6.83 13.44
CA SER A 102 2.59 -8.00 14.24
C SER A 102 1.43 -9.00 14.40
N THR A 103 0.18 -8.52 14.39
CA THR A 103 -1.03 -9.37 14.38
C THR A 103 -1.13 -10.14 13.08
N LEU A 104 -1.01 -9.45 11.93
CA LEU A 104 -1.04 -10.07 10.61
C LEU A 104 0.05 -11.14 10.49
N LEU A 105 1.29 -10.79 10.85
CA LEU A 105 2.41 -11.73 10.74
C LEU A 105 2.26 -12.95 11.63
N LEU A 106 1.74 -12.77 12.85
CA LEU A 106 1.49 -13.89 13.74
C LEU A 106 0.41 -14.82 13.18
N GLN A 107 -0.65 -14.30 12.58
CA GLN A 107 -1.68 -15.10 11.91
C GLN A 107 -1.11 -15.87 10.71
N ILE A 108 -0.30 -15.19 9.86
CA ILE A 108 0.34 -15.80 8.69
C ILE A 108 1.30 -16.92 9.09
N VAL A 109 2.18 -16.67 10.06
CA VAL A 109 3.18 -17.64 10.49
C VAL A 109 2.53 -18.86 11.14
N CYS A 110 1.46 -18.67 11.92
CA CYS A 110 0.68 -19.76 12.49
C CYS A 110 -0.06 -20.58 11.42
N ALA A 111 -0.64 -19.95 10.43
CA ALA A 111 -1.30 -20.62 9.32
C ALA A 111 -0.33 -21.47 8.49
N LEU A 112 0.88 -20.96 8.24
CA LEU A 112 1.94 -21.69 7.55
C LEU A 112 2.48 -22.86 8.39
N ALA A 113 2.67 -22.66 9.69
CA ALA A 113 3.08 -23.71 10.62
C ALA A 113 2.04 -24.86 10.68
N THR A 114 0.75 -24.52 10.72
CA THR A 114 -0.35 -25.49 10.64
C THR A 114 -0.36 -26.24 9.30
N SER A 115 0.19 -25.65 8.24
CA SER A 115 0.38 -26.29 6.93
C SER A 115 1.66 -27.14 6.83
N GLY A 116 2.36 -27.37 7.96
CA GLY A 116 3.56 -28.19 8.05
C GLY A 116 4.86 -27.46 7.71
N LYS A 117 4.85 -26.11 7.66
CA LYS A 117 6.08 -25.32 7.52
C LYS A 117 6.72 -25.06 8.88
N ARG A 118 8.04 -25.09 8.92
CA ARG A 118 8.82 -24.77 10.12
C ARG A 118 9.05 -23.28 10.18
N CYS A 119 8.45 -22.65 11.18
CA CYS A 119 8.38 -21.21 11.29
C CYS A 119 9.02 -20.72 12.59
N ALA A 120 9.87 -19.69 12.49
CA ALA A 120 10.46 -19.02 13.65
C ALA A 120 10.06 -17.54 13.68
N TYR A 121 9.75 -17.01 14.87
CA TYR A 121 9.37 -15.63 15.10
C TYR A 121 10.33 -15.01 16.13
N PHE A 122 11.15 -14.08 15.69
CA PHE A 122 12.07 -13.33 16.54
C PHE A 122 11.48 -11.95 16.84
N SER A 123 11.17 -11.72 18.11
CA SER A 123 10.70 -10.44 18.60
C SER A 123 11.85 -9.65 19.24
N GLY A 124 12.04 -8.43 18.81
CA GLY A 124 12.99 -7.50 19.42
C GLY A 124 12.33 -6.46 20.33
N GLU A 125 10.98 -6.43 20.37
CA GLU A 125 10.21 -5.46 21.16
C GLU A 125 9.44 -6.11 22.30
N GLU A 126 8.95 -7.32 22.08
CA GLU A 126 8.08 -8.02 23.02
C GLU A 126 8.73 -9.29 23.56
N ALA A 127 8.47 -9.57 24.85
CA ALA A 127 8.85 -10.84 25.44
C ALA A 127 8.00 -11.99 24.87
N VAL A 128 8.54 -13.21 24.88
CA VAL A 128 7.88 -14.42 24.37
C VAL A 128 6.46 -14.59 24.92
N ASP A 129 6.26 -14.32 26.22
CA ASP A 129 4.94 -14.47 26.85
C ASP A 129 3.92 -13.43 26.36
N GLN A 130 4.35 -12.24 25.94
CA GLN A 130 3.48 -11.25 25.32
C GLN A 130 3.02 -11.69 23.92
N VAL A 131 3.92 -12.29 23.15
CA VAL A 131 3.58 -12.89 21.85
C VAL A 131 2.62 -14.07 22.04
N ARG A 132 2.85 -14.93 23.04
CA ARG A 132 1.94 -16.04 23.41
C ARG A 132 0.54 -15.55 23.82
N LEU A 133 0.47 -14.48 24.62
CA LEU A 133 -0.80 -13.88 25.02
C LEU A 133 -1.57 -13.35 23.81
N ARG A 134 -0.86 -12.74 22.84
CA ARG A 134 -1.46 -12.31 21.56
C ARG A 134 -1.95 -13.53 20.77
N ALA A 135 -1.15 -14.59 20.64
CA ALA A 135 -1.55 -15.83 19.96
C ALA A 135 -2.82 -16.46 20.60
N SER A 136 -2.92 -16.42 21.94
CA SER A 136 -4.10 -16.89 22.64
C SER A 136 -5.35 -16.07 22.31
N ARG A 137 -5.25 -14.74 22.29
CA ARG A 137 -6.35 -13.86 21.90
C ARG A 137 -6.80 -14.09 20.45
N LEU A 138 -5.87 -14.42 19.56
CA LEU A 138 -6.13 -14.72 18.16
C LEU A 138 -6.63 -16.16 17.92
N GLY A 139 -6.68 -17.00 18.93
CA GLY A 139 -7.09 -18.41 18.81
C GLY A 139 -6.13 -19.29 18.04
N VAL A 140 -4.83 -18.91 17.92
CA VAL A 140 -3.83 -19.61 17.10
C VAL A 140 -2.75 -20.34 17.92
N THR A 141 -3.00 -20.63 19.19
CA THR A 141 -2.03 -21.26 20.11
C THR A 141 -1.65 -22.69 19.74
N GLY A 142 -2.45 -23.37 18.91
CA GLY A 142 -2.17 -24.74 18.46
C GLY A 142 -1.11 -24.84 17.33
N ALA A 143 -0.61 -23.72 16.83
CA ALA A 143 0.40 -23.72 15.77
C ALA A 143 1.81 -23.93 16.34
N SER A 144 2.58 -24.81 15.71
CA SER A 144 3.98 -25.09 16.08
C SER A 144 4.91 -24.01 15.50
N VAL A 145 5.00 -22.87 16.19
CA VAL A 145 5.88 -21.75 15.83
C VAL A 145 6.94 -21.59 16.91
N ASP A 146 8.22 -21.54 16.51
CA ASP A 146 9.31 -21.27 17.44
C ASP A 146 9.40 -19.77 17.73
N LEU A 147 9.36 -19.39 19.01
CA LEU A 147 9.39 -18.00 19.45
C LEU A 147 10.70 -17.70 20.19
N ALA A 148 11.34 -16.59 19.85
CA ALA A 148 12.47 -16.08 20.60
C ALA A 148 12.41 -14.56 20.76
N SER A 149 12.85 -14.06 21.94
CA SER A 149 13.13 -12.64 22.15
C SER A 149 14.64 -12.43 21.94
N ALA A 150 15.02 -11.75 20.86
CA ALA A 150 16.41 -11.55 20.49
C ALA A 150 16.59 -10.32 19.60
N ASN A 151 17.67 -9.57 19.86
CA ASN A 151 18.01 -8.34 19.12
C ASN A 151 19.39 -8.43 18.44
N ASN A 152 20.25 -9.35 18.87
CA ASN A 152 21.55 -9.54 18.26
C ASN A 152 21.43 -10.39 16.98
N VAL A 153 21.72 -9.80 15.84
CA VAL A 153 21.64 -10.46 14.53
C VAL A 153 22.55 -11.68 14.42
N ARG A 154 23.71 -11.67 15.08
CA ARG A 154 24.62 -12.82 15.09
C ARG A 154 23.98 -14.04 15.74
N ASP A 155 23.32 -13.87 16.88
CA ASP A 155 22.67 -14.96 17.60
C ASP A 155 21.46 -15.50 16.81
N ILE A 156 20.70 -14.60 16.19
CA ILE A 156 19.58 -14.95 15.30
C ILE A 156 20.10 -15.79 14.12
N ILE A 157 21.17 -15.35 13.47
CA ILE A 157 21.78 -16.08 12.35
C ILE A 157 22.29 -17.45 12.78
N ALA A 158 23.00 -17.54 13.89
CA ALA A 158 23.49 -18.81 14.43
C ALA A 158 22.34 -19.79 14.69
N THR A 159 21.21 -19.29 15.21
CA THR A 159 19.98 -20.09 15.43
C THR A 159 19.37 -20.58 14.14
N ILE A 160 19.23 -19.72 13.12
CA ILE A 160 18.62 -20.04 11.82
C ILE A 160 19.53 -21.01 11.02
N GLU A 161 20.83 -20.91 11.17
CA GLU A 161 21.80 -21.76 10.48
C GLU A 161 22.00 -23.13 11.14
N SER A 162 21.52 -23.29 12.36
CA SER A 162 21.62 -24.57 13.09
C SER A 162 20.81 -25.66 12.37
N GLU A 163 21.47 -26.81 12.13
CA GLU A 163 20.81 -27.98 11.57
C GLU A 163 19.74 -28.58 12.51
N ALA A 164 19.83 -28.27 13.81
CA ALA A 164 18.83 -28.68 14.79
C ALA A 164 17.50 -27.92 14.62
N ASN A 165 17.53 -26.70 14.07
CA ASN A 165 16.36 -25.82 13.95
C ASN A 165 16.16 -25.35 12.49
N PRO A 166 15.91 -26.26 11.55
CA PRO A 166 15.70 -25.86 10.16
C PRO A 166 14.42 -25.05 10.01
N CYS A 167 14.47 -23.89 9.35
CA CYS A 167 13.34 -22.99 9.15
C CYS A 167 13.00 -22.86 7.68
N ASP A 168 11.69 -22.83 7.36
CA ASP A 168 11.16 -22.49 6.04
C ASP A 168 10.80 -20.99 5.98
N LEU A 169 10.42 -20.44 7.14
CA LEU A 169 10.01 -19.03 7.30
C LEU A 169 10.60 -18.44 8.59
N VAL A 170 11.08 -17.22 8.50
CA VAL A 170 11.57 -16.43 9.64
C VAL A 170 10.89 -15.06 9.65
N VAL A 171 10.38 -14.64 10.81
CA VAL A 171 9.84 -13.31 11.06
C VAL A 171 10.80 -12.54 11.97
N ILE A 172 11.07 -11.27 11.63
CA ILE A 172 11.83 -10.30 12.43
C ILE A 172 10.90 -9.12 12.77
N ASP A 173 10.55 -8.99 14.05
CA ASP A 173 9.63 -7.96 14.54
C ASP A 173 10.21 -7.17 15.73
N SER A 174 10.82 -5.99 15.50
CA SER A 174 11.02 -5.24 14.26
C SER A 174 12.51 -5.10 13.93
N ILE A 175 12.82 -4.74 12.71
CA ILE A 175 14.21 -4.52 12.26
C ILE A 175 14.89 -3.35 12.98
N GLN A 176 14.11 -2.39 13.49
CA GLN A 176 14.61 -1.22 14.21
C GLN A 176 15.29 -1.56 15.53
N THR A 177 14.91 -2.65 16.16
CA THR A 177 15.49 -3.10 17.44
C THR A 177 16.70 -3.99 17.24
N MET A 178 16.95 -4.47 16.01
CA MET A 178 18.07 -5.35 15.71
C MET A 178 19.38 -4.59 15.64
N TYR A 179 20.47 -5.27 16.05
CA TYR A 179 21.82 -4.73 15.94
C TYR A 179 22.84 -5.79 15.57
N VAL A 180 23.90 -5.32 14.92
CA VAL A 180 25.12 -6.08 14.63
C VAL A 180 26.21 -5.55 15.55
N ASP A 181 26.80 -6.41 16.37
CA ASP A 181 27.77 -6.07 17.43
C ASP A 181 29.10 -5.48 16.93
N SER A 182 29.43 -5.67 15.65
CA SER A 182 30.64 -5.08 15.03
C SER A 182 30.46 -3.62 14.59
N ILE A 183 29.27 -3.03 14.78
CA ILE A 183 28.96 -1.66 14.36
C ILE A 183 28.73 -0.79 15.59
N ASP A 184 29.53 0.25 15.70
CA ASP A 184 29.55 1.17 16.84
C ASP A 184 28.49 2.27 16.72
N SER A 185 27.21 1.87 16.50
CA SER A 185 26.06 2.76 16.47
C SER A 185 24.85 2.15 17.17
N ALA A 186 23.96 2.98 17.71
CA ALA A 186 22.80 2.51 18.45
C ALA A 186 21.82 1.74 17.56
N PRO A 187 21.07 0.75 18.09
CA PRO A 187 19.92 0.15 17.41
C PRO A 187 18.95 1.22 16.89
N GLY A 188 18.31 0.98 15.76
CA GLY A 188 17.40 1.93 15.13
C GLY A 188 18.06 2.98 14.23
N THR A 189 19.38 3.15 14.30
CA THR A 189 20.10 4.01 13.33
C THR A 189 20.07 3.37 11.94
N VAL A 190 20.16 4.22 10.91
CA VAL A 190 20.16 3.80 9.51
C VAL A 190 21.22 2.75 9.22
N THR A 191 22.42 2.92 9.78
CA THR A 191 23.54 2.00 9.58
C THR A 191 23.25 0.63 10.21
N GLN A 192 22.74 0.58 11.44
CA GLN A 192 22.36 -0.67 12.09
C GLN A 192 21.23 -1.38 11.35
N VAL A 193 20.16 -0.67 11.05
CA VAL A 193 19.00 -1.23 10.35
C VAL A 193 19.40 -1.81 8.98
N ARG A 194 20.23 -1.05 8.22
CA ARG A 194 20.72 -1.51 6.91
C ARG A 194 21.58 -2.76 7.03
N THR A 195 22.54 -2.77 7.94
CA THR A 195 23.48 -3.90 8.08
C THR A 195 22.76 -5.12 8.64
N SER A 196 21.90 -4.94 9.64
CA SER A 196 21.07 -6.03 10.20
C SER A 196 20.23 -6.69 9.11
N ALA A 197 19.52 -5.89 8.31
CA ALA A 197 18.74 -6.40 7.21
C ALA A 197 19.59 -7.11 6.14
N GLN A 198 20.75 -6.54 5.79
CA GLN A 198 21.67 -7.13 4.80
C GLN A 198 22.15 -8.53 5.21
N GLU A 199 22.56 -8.70 6.47
CA GLU A 199 23.04 -9.98 6.97
C GLU A 199 21.91 -11.03 7.03
N LEU A 200 20.73 -10.64 7.53
CA LEU A 200 19.57 -11.52 7.57
C LEU A 200 19.12 -11.95 6.17
N ILE A 201 19.02 -11.01 5.22
CA ILE A 201 18.65 -11.30 3.82
C ILE A 201 19.68 -12.23 3.16
N ARG A 202 20.98 -12.01 3.41
CA ARG A 202 22.05 -12.85 2.87
C ARG A 202 21.91 -14.30 3.32
N VAL A 203 21.60 -14.53 4.58
CA VAL A 203 21.40 -15.87 5.14
C VAL A 203 20.12 -16.50 4.60
N ALA A 204 19.02 -15.75 4.59
CA ALA A 204 17.73 -16.22 4.06
C ALA A 204 17.85 -16.70 2.61
N LYS A 205 18.49 -15.92 1.74
CA LYS A 205 18.71 -16.29 0.33
C LYS A 205 19.61 -17.52 0.17
N ARG A 206 20.66 -17.64 0.99
CA ARG A 206 21.57 -18.78 0.95
C ARG A 206 20.89 -20.08 1.39
N ARG A 207 19.99 -20.00 2.39
CA ARG A 207 19.30 -21.17 2.97
C ARG A 207 17.95 -21.46 2.32
N GLY A 208 17.47 -20.62 1.40
CA GLY A 208 16.13 -20.76 0.82
C GLY A 208 14.99 -20.43 1.77
N ILE A 209 15.24 -19.65 2.82
CA ILE A 209 14.27 -19.29 3.86
C ILE A 209 13.47 -18.07 3.39
N CYS A 210 12.15 -18.07 3.58
CA CYS A 210 11.33 -16.87 3.44
C CYS A 210 11.56 -15.96 4.66
N LEU A 211 11.96 -14.71 4.43
CA LEU A 211 12.22 -13.74 5.48
C LEU A 211 11.16 -12.64 5.46
N LEU A 212 10.40 -12.51 6.55
CA LEU A 212 9.44 -11.42 6.76
C LEU A 212 10.02 -10.42 7.76
N ILE A 213 10.18 -9.17 7.35
CA ILE A 213 10.76 -8.09 8.15
C ILE A 213 9.69 -7.05 8.43
N VAL A 214 9.47 -6.74 9.72
CA VAL A 214 8.63 -5.61 10.12
C VAL A 214 9.46 -4.34 10.15
N GLY A 215 8.94 -3.27 9.54
CA GLY A 215 9.48 -1.93 9.59
C GLY A 215 8.43 -0.90 10.07
N HIS A 216 8.85 0.06 10.90
CA HIS A 216 8.01 1.19 11.24
C HIS A 216 8.18 2.32 10.22
N VAL A 217 7.10 3.05 9.94
CA VAL A 217 7.14 4.25 9.10
C VAL A 217 7.38 5.50 9.94
N THR A 218 7.96 6.54 9.33
CA THR A 218 8.04 7.88 9.92
C THR A 218 6.67 8.55 9.93
N LYS A 219 6.55 9.71 10.65
CA LYS A 219 5.32 10.51 10.72
C LYS A 219 4.77 10.91 9.33
N ASP A 220 5.62 10.94 8.32
CA ASP A 220 5.26 11.27 6.92
C ASP A 220 4.87 10.04 6.09
N GLY A 221 4.57 8.91 6.73
CA GLY A 221 4.18 7.67 6.05
C GLY A 221 5.33 6.94 5.33
N GLN A 222 6.59 7.34 5.58
CA GLN A 222 7.77 6.66 5.05
C GLN A 222 8.33 5.69 6.09
N ILE A 223 8.95 4.59 5.63
CA ILE A 223 9.57 3.62 6.54
C ILE A 223 10.71 4.32 7.30
N ALA A 224 10.66 4.24 8.64
CA ALA A 224 11.71 4.73 9.51
C ALA A 224 12.97 3.86 9.32
N GLY A 225 14.01 4.49 8.88
CA GLY A 225 15.13 3.82 8.28
C GLY A 225 14.96 3.85 6.76
N PRO A 226 16.05 3.98 6.05
CA PRO A 226 16.08 4.57 4.73
C PRO A 226 15.29 3.74 3.72
N ARG A 227 14.82 4.38 2.67
CA ARG A 227 14.46 3.79 1.37
C ARG A 227 15.44 2.70 0.89
N VAL A 228 16.60 2.62 1.51
CA VAL A 228 17.61 1.57 1.36
C VAL A 228 17.04 0.18 1.62
N LEU A 229 16.15 -0.02 2.61
CA LEU A 229 15.54 -1.33 2.87
C LEU A 229 14.64 -1.78 1.73
N GLU A 230 13.88 -0.86 1.12
CA GLU A 230 13.03 -1.15 -0.03
C GLU A 230 13.83 -1.69 -1.22
N HIS A 231 15.04 -1.17 -1.42
CA HIS A 231 15.91 -1.63 -2.50
C HIS A 231 16.55 -3.00 -2.21
N MET A 232 16.73 -3.36 -0.94
CA MET A 232 17.39 -4.60 -0.52
C MET A 232 16.48 -5.82 -0.54
N VAL A 233 15.17 -5.63 -0.31
CA VAL A 233 14.18 -6.71 -0.28
C VAL A 233 13.57 -6.98 -1.65
N ASP A 234 12.93 -8.13 -1.79
CA ASP A 234 12.31 -8.55 -3.04
C ASP A 234 10.87 -8.05 -3.15
N THR A 235 10.16 -7.92 -2.02
CA THR A 235 8.78 -7.42 -1.94
C THR A 235 8.66 -6.39 -0.82
N VAL A 236 7.93 -5.31 -1.08
CA VAL A 236 7.58 -4.27 -0.09
C VAL A 236 6.08 -4.15 -0.03
N LEU A 237 5.53 -4.33 1.16
CA LEU A 237 4.12 -4.19 1.48
C LEU A 237 3.95 -3.04 2.48
N TYR A 238 2.94 -2.19 2.25
CA TYR A 238 2.51 -1.16 3.20
C TYR A 238 1.18 -1.53 3.80
N PHE A 239 1.11 -1.49 5.13
CA PHE A 239 -0.11 -1.71 5.86
C PHE A 239 -0.69 -0.37 6.27
N GLU A 240 -1.81 -0.01 5.65
CA GLU A 240 -2.47 1.29 5.73
C GLU A 240 -3.82 1.17 6.45
N GLY A 241 -4.30 2.25 7.03
CA GLY A 241 -5.63 2.33 7.61
C GLY A 241 -5.73 3.42 8.67
N ASP A 242 -6.92 3.99 8.82
CA ASP A 242 -7.22 4.94 9.87
C ASP A 242 -7.64 4.19 11.16
N ARG A 243 -7.21 4.69 12.33
CA ARG A 243 -7.60 4.12 13.64
C ARG A 243 -9.11 4.21 13.90
N GLY A 244 -9.79 5.15 13.24
CA GLY A 244 -11.24 5.34 13.32
C GLY A 244 -12.05 4.37 12.45
N HIS A 245 -11.42 3.64 11.53
CA HIS A 245 -12.09 2.70 10.63
C HIS A 245 -11.68 1.26 10.93
N PRO A 246 -12.60 0.28 10.77
CA PRO A 246 -12.28 -1.13 11.01
C PRO A 246 -11.37 -1.72 9.92
N PHE A 247 -11.35 -1.13 8.71
CA PHE A 247 -10.62 -1.68 7.58
C PHE A 247 -9.13 -1.37 7.65
N ARG A 248 -8.34 -2.34 7.19
CA ARG A 248 -6.89 -2.25 7.01
C ARG A 248 -6.57 -2.72 5.60
N ILE A 249 -5.71 -1.97 4.92
CA ILE A 249 -5.35 -2.24 3.52
C ILE A 249 -3.87 -2.59 3.49
N LEU A 250 -3.55 -3.74 2.96
CA LEU A 250 -2.19 -4.16 2.68
C LEU A 250 -1.90 -3.91 1.21
N ARG A 251 -1.05 -2.96 0.91
CA ARG A 251 -0.71 -2.52 -0.46
C ARG A 251 0.66 -3.01 -0.88
N THR A 252 0.77 -3.54 -2.08
CA THR A 252 2.04 -3.90 -2.70
C THR A 252 2.68 -2.69 -3.37
N VAL A 253 3.85 -2.26 -2.89
CA VAL A 253 4.62 -1.14 -3.48
C VAL A 253 5.72 -1.66 -4.39
N LYS A 254 6.30 -2.81 -4.05
CA LYS A 254 7.32 -3.49 -4.85
C LYS A 254 7.11 -4.99 -4.78
N ASN A 255 7.19 -5.67 -5.92
CA ASN A 255 7.14 -7.13 -5.97
C ASN A 255 7.94 -7.66 -7.16
N ARG A 256 9.00 -8.42 -6.89
CA ARG A 256 9.81 -9.07 -7.94
C ARG A 256 9.16 -10.36 -8.47
N PHE A 257 8.14 -10.85 -7.78
CA PHE A 257 7.52 -12.15 -8.06
C PHE A 257 6.07 -12.03 -8.53
N GLY A 258 5.54 -10.81 -8.67
CA GLY A 258 4.16 -10.57 -9.07
C GLY A 258 3.90 -9.12 -9.44
N ALA A 259 2.63 -8.78 -9.60
CA ALA A 259 2.20 -7.42 -9.87
C ALA A 259 2.49 -6.48 -8.69
N THR A 260 2.65 -5.20 -8.98
CA THR A 260 2.68 -4.11 -8.00
C THR A 260 1.31 -3.44 -7.93
N ASP A 261 1.09 -2.60 -6.92
CA ASP A 261 -0.16 -1.87 -6.69
C ASP A 261 -1.38 -2.76 -6.34
N GLU A 262 -1.17 -4.07 -6.14
CA GLU A 262 -2.21 -4.96 -5.62
C GLU A 262 -2.56 -4.61 -4.18
N ILE A 263 -3.85 -4.78 -3.83
CA ILE A 263 -4.32 -4.60 -2.45
C ILE A 263 -4.94 -5.87 -1.87
N GLY A 264 -4.69 -6.08 -0.59
CA GLY A 264 -5.41 -6.99 0.28
C GLY A 264 -6.20 -6.19 1.31
N VAL A 265 -7.45 -6.53 1.53
CA VAL A 265 -8.33 -5.82 2.47
C VAL A 265 -8.68 -6.70 3.65
N PHE A 266 -8.46 -6.16 4.85
CA PHE A 266 -8.74 -6.83 6.11
C PHE A 266 -9.64 -5.97 6.98
N GLU A 267 -10.43 -6.59 7.83
CA GLU A 267 -11.20 -5.96 8.89
C GLU A 267 -10.55 -6.31 10.23
N MET A 268 -10.32 -5.30 11.09
CA MET A 268 -9.82 -5.52 12.43
C MET A 268 -10.98 -5.94 13.34
N ALA A 269 -11.06 -7.22 13.67
CA ALA A 269 -12.04 -7.80 14.57
C ALA A 269 -11.42 -8.14 15.93
N HIS A 270 -12.22 -8.65 16.85
CA HIS A 270 -11.76 -9.09 18.17
C HIS A 270 -10.76 -10.27 18.06
N GLU A 271 -11.02 -11.19 17.14
CA GLU A 271 -10.20 -12.36 16.81
C GLU A 271 -8.98 -12.03 15.93
N GLY A 272 -8.73 -10.78 15.61
CA GLY A 272 -7.62 -10.33 14.79
C GLY A 272 -8.05 -9.76 13.45
N LEU A 273 -7.20 -9.96 12.44
CA LEU A 273 -7.46 -9.50 11.07
C LEU A 273 -8.23 -10.56 10.30
N VAL A 274 -9.40 -10.17 9.82
CA VAL A 274 -10.30 -11.01 9.02
C VAL A 274 -10.28 -10.51 7.57
N GLU A 275 -10.17 -11.42 6.62
CA GLU A 275 -10.11 -11.09 5.19
C GLU A 275 -11.46 -10.55 4.69
N VAL A 276 -11.42 -9.48 3.91
CA VAL A 276 -12.59 -8.92 3.24
C VAL A 276 -12.59 -9.34 1.76
N THR A 277 -13.34 -10.39 1.45
CA THR A 277 -13.39 -10.96 0.10
C THR A 277 -14.08 -10.04 -0.90
N ASN A 278 -15.06 -9.24 -0.47
CA ASN A 278 -15.75 -8.25 -1.28
C ASN A 278 -15.67 -6.85 -0.63
N PRO A 279 -14.56 -6.11 -0.85
CA PRO A 279 -14.41 -4.78 -0.29
C PRO A 279 -15.45 -3.78 -0.78
N SER A 280 -15.86 -3.85 -2.05
CA SER A 280 -16.83 -2.94 -2.63
C SER A 280 -18.17 -2.96 -1.88
N ASP A 281 -18.66 -4.16 -1.55
CA ASP A 281 -19.89 -4.34 -0.77
C ASP A 281 -19.75 -3.71 0.62
N ARG A 282 -18.61 -3.91 1.28
CA ARG A 282 -18.34 -3.35 2.61
C ARG A 282 -18.21 -1.82 2.60
N PHE A 283 -17.56 -1.25 1.58
CA PHE A 283 -17.38 0.20 1.46
C PHE A 283 -18.69 0.92 1.11
N LEU A 284 -19.63 0.23 0.48
CA LEU A 284 -20.95 0.78 0.11
C LEU A 284 -22.06 0.45 1.12
N SER A 285 -21.81 -0.42 2.10
CA SER A 285 -22.82 -0.92 3.04
C SER A 285 -23.51 0.15 3.90
N GLN A 286 -22.85 1.29 4.14
CA GLN A 286 -23.34 2.41 4.95
C GLN A 286 -23.77 3.61 4.10
N ARG A 287 -23.81 3.46 2.76
CA ARG A 287 -24.22 4.54 1.86
C ARG A 287 -25.66 4.93 2.12
N GLN A 288 -25.90 6.21 2.33
CA GLN A 288 -27.25 6.75 2.45
C GLN A 288 -27.84 7.03 1.08
N GLU A 289 -29.13 6.77 0.94
CA GLU A 289 -29.88 6.97 -0.28
C GLU A 289 -30.33 8.42 -0.43
N ASN A 290 -30.37 8.91 -1.67
CA ASN A 290 -30.91 10.23 -2.03
C ASN A 290 -30.24 11.43 -1.31
N VAL A 291 -28.95 11.32 -0.98
CA VAL A 291 -28.19 12.40 -0.38
C VAL A 291 -27.38 13.14 -1.45
N PRO A 292 -27.54 14.49 -1.58
CA PRO A 292 -26.67 15.28 -2.44
C PRO A 292 -25.21 15.18 -2.01
N GLY A 293 -24.30 15.17 -2.98
CA GLY A 293 -22.86 15.12 -2.71
C GLY A 293 -22.27 13.70 -2.63
N SER A 294 -23.05 12.66 -2.83
CA SER A 294 -22.57 11.27 -2.87
C SER A 294 -22.51 10.74 -4.31
N ALA A 295 -21.36 10.19 -4.72
CA ALA A 295 -21.15 9.51 -6.00
C ALA A 295 -20.42 8.18 -5.78
N VAL A 296 -20.69 7.16 -6.60
CA VAL A 296 -19.98 5.89 -6.55
C VAL A 296 -18.93 5.85 -7.66
N LEU A 297 -17.68 5.80 -7.26
CA LEU A 297 -16.54 5.54 -8.13
C LEU A 297 -16.45 4.03 -8.42
N ALA A 298 -16.36 3.65 -9.70
CA ALA A 298 -15.85 2.33 -10.06
C ALA A 298 -14.34 2.43 -10.29
N GLY A 299 -13.58 2.28 -9.21
CA GLY A 299 -12.14 2.38 -9.16
C GLY A 299 -11.42 1.07 -9.50
N LEU A 300 -10.10 1.17 -9.65
CA LEU A 300 -9.20 0.04 -9.85
C LEU A 300 -7.97 0.23 -8.95
N GLU A 301 -7.70 -0.76 -8.12
CA GLU A 301 -6.49 -0.83 -7.31
C GLU A 301 -5.67 -2.04 -7.76
N GLY A 302 -4.56 -1.77 -8.45
CA GLY A 302 -3.83 -2.81 -9.17
C GLY A 302 -4.68 -3.50 -10.24
N SER A 303 -4.90 -4.79 -10.08
CA SER A 303 -5.79 -5.56 -10.93
C SER A 303 -7.22 -5.69 -10.35
N ARG A 304 -7.47 -5.18 -9.14
CA ARG A 304 -8.72 -5.35 -8.42
C ARG A 304 -9.69 -4.20 -8.64
N PRO A 305 -10.88 -4.44 -9.20
CA PRO A 305 -11.92 -3.43 -9.22
C PRO A 305 -12.48 -3.22 -7.81
N VAL A 306 -12.65 -1.96 -7.43
CA VAL A 306 -13.17 -1.56 -6.11
C VAL A 306 -14.17 -0.43 -6.30
N LEU A 307 -15.41 -0.63 -5.84
CA LEU A 307 -16.41 0.42 -5.81
C LEU A 307 -16.36 1.14 -4.47
N VAL A 308 -16.24 2.46 -4.53
CA VAL A 308 -16.06 3.31 -3.35
C VAL A 308 -16.99 4.52 -3.45
N GLU A 309 -17.61 4.89 -2.33
CA GLU A 309 -18.37 6.12 -2.25
C GLU A 309 -17.42 7.33 -2.09
N VAL A 310 -17.61 8.33 -2.94
CA VAL A 310 -17.00 9.65 -2.86
C VAL A 310 -18.02 10.63 -2.35
N GLN A 311 -17.76 11.28 -1.23
CA GLN A 311 -18.64 12.24 -0.58
C GLN A 311 -18.07 13.64 -0.69
N ALA A 312 -18.85 14.59 -1.14
CA ALA A 312 -18.51 16.01 -1.19
C ALA A 312 -19.52 16.84 -0.37
N LEU A 313 -19.01 17.76 0.40
CA LEU A 313 -19.82 18.79 1.09
C LEU A 313 -19.35 20.16 0.63
N VAL A 314 -20.28 20.98 0.18
CA VAL A 314 -20.06 22.38 -0.21
C VAL A 314 -20.92 23.26 0.67
N ALA A 315 -20.31 24.17 1.41
CA ALA A 315 -20.98 25.04 2.34
C ALA A 315 -20.51 26.50 2.17
N PRO A 316 -21.35 27.52 2.36
CA PRO A 316 -20.91 28.93 2.36
C PRO A 316 -19.78 29.12 3.36
N SER A 317 -18.70 29.78 2.95
CA SER A 317 -17.58 30.12 3.84
C SER A 317 -17.73 31.49 4.46
N ALA A 318 -17.53 31.55 5.76
CA ALA A 318 -17.41 32.85 6.48
C ALA A 318 -15.97 33.39 6.44
N LEU A 319 -15.02 32.65 5.86
CA LEU A 319 -13.61 33.01 5.83
C LEU A 319 -13.24 33.73 4.52
N PRO A 320 -12.33 34.72 4.55
CA PRO A 320 -11.80 35.34 3.33
C PRO A 320 -11.12 34.32 2.39
N SER A 321 -10.55 33.27 2.96
CA SER A 321 -9.97 32.14 2.20
C SER A 321 -10.74 30.89 2.55
N PRO A 322 -11.61 30.40 1.64
CA PRO A 322 -12.41 29.20 1.85
C PRO A 322 -11.54 27.94 2.06
N ARG A 323 -12.00 27.05 2.91
CA ARG A 323 -11.28 25.80 3.24
C ARG A 323 -11.44 24.79 2.14
N ARG A 324 -10.36 24.03 1.89
CA ARG A 324 -10.34 22.86 1.01
C ARG A 324 -9.74 21.70 1.80
N ALA A 325 -10.58 20.79 2.26
CA ALA A 325 -10.16 19.63 3.05
C ALA A 325 -10.48 18.33 2.29
N VAL A 326 -9.50 17.42 2.27
CA VAL A 326 -9.60 16.16 1.53
C VAL A 326 -9.15 15.00 2.42
N ILE A 327 -9.94 13.94 2.43
CA ILE A 327 -9.60 12.68 3.07
C ILE A 327 -9.69 11.58 1.99
N GLY A 328 -8.64 10.79 1.86
CA GLY A 328 -8.60 9.65 0.94
C GLY A 328 -8.31 9.98 -0.53
N TRP A 329 -8.05 11.25 -0.87
CA TRP A 329 -7.70 11.67 -2.23
C TRP A 329 -6.64 12.79 -2.23
N ASP A 330 -6.16 13.21 -3.42
CA ASP A 330 -5.12 14.25 -3.54
C ASP A 330 -5.73 15.67 -3.52
N GLN A 331 -5.20 16.54 -2.67
CA GLN A 331 -5.68 17.93 -2.50
C GLN A 331 -5.40 18.80 -3.73
N ASN A 332 -4.26 18.61 -4.41
CA ASN A 332 -3.92 19.39 -5.61
C ASN A 332 -4.84 18.99 -6.76
N ARG A 333 -5.20 17.69 -6.83
CA ARG A 333 -6.14 17.19 -7.83
C ARG A 333 -7.55 17.74 -7.59
N LEU A 334 -7.99 17.87 -6.33
CA LEU A 334 -9.25 18.57 -5.99
C LEU A 334 -9.23 20.01 -6.51
N ALA A 335 -8.16 20.77 -6.27
CA ALA A 335 -8.04 22.15 -6.75
C ALA A 335 -8.15 22.25 -8.28
N MET A 336 -7.53 21.30 -9.00
CA MET A 336 -7.61 21.20 -10.45
C MET A 336 -9.03 20.89 -10.96
N VAL A 337 -9.71 19.91 -10.36
CA VAL A 337 -11.07 19.54 -10.73
C VAL A 337 -12.05 20.68 -10.46
N LEU A 338 -11.93 21.37 -9.33
CA LEU A 338 -12.73 22.57 -9.02
C LEU A 338 -12.55 23.66 -10.08
N ALA A 339 -11.31 23.98 -10.46
CA ALA A 339 -11.03 24.99 -11.49
C ALA A 339 -11.63 24.61 -12.86
N VAL A 340 -11.60 23.33 -13.23
CA VAL A 340 -12.24 22.85 -14.46
C VAL A 340 -13.76 22.98 -14.40
N ILE A 341 -14.40 22.59 -13.30
CA ILE A 341 -15.85 22.70 -13.14
C ILE A 341 -16.29 24.16 -13.18
N GLU A 342 -15.58 25.05 -12.47
CA GLU A 342 -15.87 26.51 -12.49
C GLU A 342 -15.77 27.08 -13.90
N THR A 343 -14.68 26.77 -14.62
CA THR A 343 -14.39 27.37 -15.91
C THR A 343 -15.20 26.75 -17.05
N ARG A 344 -15.46 25.45 -17.02
CA ARG A 344 -16.09 24.70 -18.14
C ARG A 344 -17.58 24.40 -17.94
N CYS A 345 -18.02 24.31 -16.68
CA CYS A 345 -19.41 24.03 -16.35
C CYS A 345 -20.15 25.28 -15.81
N GLY A 346 -19.43 26.37 -15.49
CA GLY A 346 -20.03 27.61 -14.97
C GLY A 346 -20.53 27.49 -13.52
N ILE A 347 -20.15 26.43 -12.79
CA ILE A 347 -20.56 26.22 -11.39
C ILE A 347 -19.51 26.85 -10.47
N GLN A 348 -19.92 27.82 -9.65
CA GLN A 348 -19.03 28.57 -8.78
C GLN A 348 -18.83 27.88 -7.43
N PHE A 349 -17.58 27.76 -7.01
CA PHE A 349 -17.18 27.33 -5.65
C PHE A 349 -16.43 28.44 -4.89
N SER A 350 -16.26 29.61 -5.51
CA SER A 350 -15.71 30.79 -4.84
C SER A 350 -16.62 31.19 -3.68
N GLY A 351 -16.04 31.41 -2.50
CA GLY A 351 -16.82 31.71 -1.28
C GLY A 351 -17.44 30.51 -0.60
N CYS A 352 -17.15 29.28 -1.05
CA CYS A 352 -17.63 28.07 -0.40
C CYS A 352 -16.47 27.24 0.19
N ASP A 353 -16.63 26.74 1.39
CA ASP A 353 -15.80 25.67 1.93
C ASP A 353 -16.14 24.35 1.20
N VAL A 354 -15.11 23.58 0.85
CA VAL A 354 -15.27 22.28 0.19
C VAL A 354 -14.57 21.21 0.98
N PHE A 355 -15.33 20.18 1.32
CA PHE A 355 -14.84 18.99 2.00
C PHE A 355 -15.07 17.79 1.09
N LEU A 356 -14.05 16.96 0.91
CA LEU A 356 -14.10 15.72 0.14
C LEU A 356 -13.65 14.55 1.00
N ASN A 357 -14.40 13.47 0.99
CA ASN A 357 -14.10 12.26 1.71
C ASN A 357 -14.31 11.03 0.83
N VAL A 358 -13.34 10.14 0.81
CA VAL A 358 -13.49 8.79 0.25
C VAL A 358 -13.88 7.84 1.37
N ALA A 359 -15.05 7.24 1.27
CA ALA A 359 -15.58 6.38 2.33
C ALA A 359 -14.73 5.12 2.53
N GLY A 360 -14.78 4.55 3.76
CA GLY A 360 -14.06 3.31 4.09
C GLY A 360 -12.58 3.48 4.44
N GLY A 361 -12.05 4.73 4.51
CA GLY A 361 -10.65 4.98 4.88
C GLY A 361 -9.63 4.53 3.82
N ILE A 362 -10.07 4.27 2.61
CA ILE A 362 -9.19 3.93 1.47
C ILE A 362 -8.64 5.22 0.84
N ARG A 363 -7.39 5.15 0.39
CA ARG A 363 -6.79 6.23 -0.38
C ARG A 363 -6.79 5.87 -1.87
N ILE A 364 -7.50 6.66 -2.67
CA ILE A 364 -7.57 6.52 -4.12
C ILE A 364 -6.53 7.43 -4.76
N SER A 365 -5.66 6.88 -5.59
CA SER A 365 -4.63 7.63 -6.31
C SER A 365 -4.85 7.65 -7.83
N GLU A 366 -5.78 6.84 -8.34
CA GLU A 366 -6.01 6.75 -9.78
C GLU A 366 -6.77 7.95 -10.35
N PRO A 367 -6.40 8.42 -11.56
CA PRO A 367 -7.07 9.51 -12.25
C PRO A 367 -8.54 9.25 -12.60
N ALA A 368 -8.94 7.99 -12.71
CA ALA A 368 -10.32 7.61 -12.99
C ALA A 368 -11.35 8.15 -11.98
N ALA A 369 -10.89 8.56 -10.79
CA ALA A 369 -11.72 9.14 -9.74
C ALA A 369 -12.23 10.56 -10.05
N ASP A 370 -11.60 11.29 -10.96
CA ASP A 370 -11.91 12.70 -11.23
C ASP A 370 -13.39 12.91 -11.59
N ALA A 371 -13.94 12.06 -12.47
CA ALA A 371 -15.33 12.19 -12.91
C ALA A 371 -16.31 11.93 -11.76
N ALA A 372 -16.00 10.99 -10.86
CA ALA A 372 -16.84 10.72 -9.67
C ALA A 372 -16.74 11.88 -8.67
N VAL A 373 -15.55 12.42 -8.45
CA VAL A 373 -15.34 13.61 -7.61
C VAL A 373 -16.08 14.82 -8.19
N ALA A 374 -15.96 15.08 -9.49
CA ALA A 374 -16.69 16.15 -10.16
C ALA A 374 -18.22 15.98 -10.01
N ALA A 375 -18.73 14.79 -10.19
CA ALA A 375 -20.15 14.52 -10.03
C ALA A 375 -20.62 14.70 -8.58
N ALA A 376 -19.83 14.28 -7.58
CA ALA A 376 -20.14 14.52 -6.17
C ALA A 376 -20.16 16.03 -5.83
N LEU A 377 -19.18 16.80 -6.33
CA LEU A 377 -19.11 18.25 -6.16
C LEU A 377 -20.30 18.99 -6.80
N ILE A 378 -20.62 18.64 -8.03
CA ILE A 378 -21.78 19.19 -8.77
C ILE A 378 -23.07 18.84 -8.04
N SER A 379 -23.23 17.60 -7.60
CA SER A 379 -24.36 17.12 -6.81
C SER A 379 -24.55 17.95 -5.51
N ALA A 380 -23.45 18.13 -4.77
CA ALA A 380 -23.43 18.91 -3.53
C ALA A 380 -23.79 20.39 -3.78
N GLN A 381 -23.21 21.03 -4.80
CA GLN A 381 -23.47 22.43 -5.11
C GLN A 381 -24.89 22.68 -5.63
N MET A 382 -25.40 21.75 -6.44
CA MET A 382 -26.77 21.84 -6.97
C MET A 382 -27.83 21.33 -6.00
N GLN A 383 -27.45 20.75 -4.86
CA GLN A 383 -28.36 20.08 -3.91
C GLN A 383 -29.26 19.03 -4.58
N ARG A 384 -28.68 18.26 -5.51
CA ARG A 384 -29.38 17.21 -6.27
C ARG A 384 -28.65 15.86 -6.14
N PRO A 385 -29.32 14.83 -5.62
CA PRO A 385 -28.71 13.51 -5.49
C PRO A 385 -28.51 12.84 -6.85
N LEU A 386 -27.49 11.98 -6.94
CA LEU A 386 -27.29 11.07 -8.06
C LEU A 386 -28.14 9.80 -7.90
N PRO A 387 -28.51 9.11 -9.02
CA PRO A 387 -29.17 7.82 -8.94
C PRO A 387 -28.38 6.80 -8.13
N GLN A 388 -29.07 5.99 -7.35
CA GLN A 388 -28.46 5.01 -6.45
C GLN A 388 -27.72 3.90 -7.19
N ASP A 389 -28.22 3.52 -8.36
CA ASP A 389 -27.72 2.46 -9.23
C ASP A 389 -26.70 2.96 -10.27
N LEU A 390 -26.14 4.17 -10.07
CA LEU A 390 -25.16 4.81 -10.95
C LEU A 390 -23.75 4.66 -10.43
N ILE A 391 -22.82 4.22 -11.30
CA ILE A 391 -21.39 4.33 -11.09
C ILE A 391 -20.77 5.35 -12.04
N ILE A 392 -19.65 5.93 -11.64
CA ILE A 392 -18.97 6.96 -12.42
C ILE A 392 -17.46 6.71 -12.41
N PHE A 393 -16.83 6.87 -13.56
CA PHE A 393 -15.36 6.88 -13.67
C PHE A 393 -14.89 7.61 -14.93
N GLY A 394 -13.72 8.20 -14.88
CA GLY A 394 -13.09 8.91 -15.99
C GLY A 394 -12.08 9.94 -15.50
N GLU A 395 -10.98 10.14 -16.24
CA GLU A 395 -10.00 11.17 -15.96
C GLU A 395 -10.44 12.50 -16.57
N ILE A 396 -10.33 13.61 -15.83
CA ILE A 396 -10.64 14.96 -16.31
C ILE A 396 -9.36 15.68 -16.68
N GLY A 397 -9.24 16.12 -17.95
CA GLY A 397 -8.17 16.99 -18.38
C GLY A 397 -8.47 18.47 -18.14
N LEU A 398 -7.45 19.33 -18.21
CA LEU A 398 -7.58 20.78 -17.94
C LEU A 398 -8.47 21.54 -18.93
N SER A 399 -8.66 21.03 -20.16
CA SER A 399 -9.62 21.58 -21.10
C SER A 399 -11.07 21.12 -20.84
N GLY A 400 -11.28 20.27 -19.83
CA GLY A 400 -12.59 19.74 -19.44
C GLY A 400 -12.97 18.46 -20.17
N GLU A 401 -12.10 17.88 -21.00
CA GLU A 401 -12.30 16.60 -21.65
C GLU A 401 -12.27 15.45 -20.65
N ILE A 402 -13.09 14.42 -20.91
CA ILE A 402 -13.05 13.15 -20.18
C ILE A 402 -12.21 12.16 -20.96
N ARG A 403 -11.10 11.73 -20.37
CA ARG A 403 -10.15 10.77 -20.94
C ARG A 403 -10.49 9.35 -20.53
N GLN A 404 -10.05 8.44 -21.39
CA GLN A 404 -10.15 7.02 -21.14
C GLN A 404 -9.25 6.59 -19.98
N VAL A 405 -9.69 5.54 -19.29
CA VAL A 405 -8.98 4.94 -18.17
C VAL A 405 -8.76 3.45 -18.42
N ALA A 406 -7.82 2.87 -17.68
CA ALA A 406 -7.50 1.45 -17.81
C ALA A 406 -8.69 0.55 -17.44
N GLN A 407 -8.82 -0.55 -18.16
CA GLN A 407 -9.71 -1.67 -17.87
C GLN A 407 -11.19 -1.29 -17.61
N PRO A 408 -11.86 -0.54 -18.49
CA PRO A 408 -13.24 -0.10 -18.28
C PRO A 408 -14.22 -1.27 -18.12
N ASP A 409 -14.02 -2.36 -18.86
CA ASP A 409 -14.90 -3.53 -18.79
C ASP A 409 -14.82 -4.26 -17.46
N LEU A 410 -13.66 -4.28 -16.79
CA LEU A 410 -13.49 -4.86 -15.47
C LEU A 410 -14.27 -4.07 -14.40
N ARG A 411 -14.22 -2.74 -14.48
CA ARG A 411 -14.98 -1.83 -13.60
C ARG A 411 -16.49 -2.04 -13.75
N LEU A 412 -16.95 -2.12 -14.99
CA LEU A 412 -18.36 -2.34 -15.31
C LEU A 412 -18.84 -3.73 -14.87
N LYS A 413 -18.02 -4.78 -15.02
CA LYS A 413 -18.33 -6.12 -14.55
C LYS A 413 -18.53 -6.17 -13.04
N GLU A 414 -17.65 -5.54 -12.27
CA GLU A 414 -17.79 -5.48 -10.82
C GLU A 414 -19.02 -4.70 -10.40
N ALA A 415 -19.28 -3.56 -11.05
CA ALA A 415 -20.49 -2.78 -10.80
C ALA A 415 -21.78 -3.57 -11.11
N ALA A 416 -21.83 -4.28 -12.24
CA ALA A 416 -22.97 -5.14 -12.59
C ALA A 416 -23.19 -6.25 -11.56
N LYS A 417 -22.11 -6.88 -11.06
CA LYS A 417 -22.18 -7.92 -10.03
C LYS A 417 -22.78 -7.39 -8.72
N LEU A 418 -22.55 -6.11 -8.40
CA LEU A 418 -23.09 -5.44 -7.21
C LEU A 418 -24.46 -4.79 -7.44
N GLY A 419 -25.08 -5.02 -8.59
CA GLY A 419 -26.47 -4.59 -8.87
C GLY A 419 -26.60 -3.17 -9.43
N PHE A 420 -25.51 -2.49 -9.79
CA PHE A 420 -25.55 -1.20 -10.47
C PHE A 420 -26.07 -1.38 -11.91
N LYS A 421 -26.93 -0.47 -12.34
CA LYS A 421 -27.62 -0.55 -13.64
C LYS A 421 -27.16 0.52 -14.63
N GLN A 422 -26.49 1.58 -14.14
CA GLN A 422 -26.09 2.72 -14.94
C GLN A 422 -24.62 3.06 -14.72
N ALA A 423 -23.95 3.51 -15.79
CA ALA A 423 -22.57 3.97 -15.73
C ALA A 423 -22.36 5.25 -16.54
N LEU A 424 -21.79 6.31 -15.91
CA LEU A 424 -21.18 7.41 -16.63
C LEU A 424 -19.70 7.09 -16.82
N CYS A 425 -19.28 6.94 -18.06
CA CYS A 425 -17.92 6.50 -18.38
C CYS A 425 -17.41 7.18 -19.67
N PRO A 426 -16.07 7.24 -19.86
CA PRO A 426 -15.50 7.78 -21.09
C PRO A 426 -15.99 7.07 -22.34
N ARG A 427 -16.03 7.78 -23.46
CA ARG A 427 -16.35 7.20 -24.77
C ARG A 427 -15.41 6.04 -25.09
N ALA A 428 -15.98 4.91 -25.53
CA ALA A 428 -15.17 3.76 -25.93
C ALA A 428 -14.32 4.07 -27.17
N LEU A 429 -13.05 3.65 -27.18
CA LEU A 429 -12.26 3.65 -28.42
C LEU A 429 -12.88 2.60 -29.37
N LYS A 430 -13.20 3.03 -30.59
CA LYS A 430 -13.62 2.11 -31.65
C LYS A 430 -12.41 1.25 -32.09
N THR A 431 -12.13 0.20 -31.33
CA THR A 431 -11.23 -0.85 -31.80
C THR A 431 -11.98 -1.78 -32.74
N LYS A 432 -11.47 -1.99 -33.93
CA LYS A 432 -12.12 -2.70 -35.03
C LYS A 432 -12.57 -4.14 -34.71
N ASN A 433 -12.20 -4.72 -33.57
CA ASN A 433 -12.45 -6.14 -33.21
C ASN A 433 -12.91 -6.38 -31.75
N ALA A 434 -13.21 -5.38 -30.94
CA ALA A 434 -13.67 -5.61 -29.59
C ALA A 434 -15.20 -5.74 -29.56
N LYS A 435 -15.71 -6.96 -29.46
CA LYS A 435 -17.09 -7.19 -28.99
C LYS A 435 -17.13 -6.70 -27.53
N SER A 436 -17.80 -5.57 -27.27
CA SER A 436 -18.10 -5.17 -25.90
C SER A 436 -18.89 -6.31 -25.24
N PRO A 437 -18.51 -6.77 -24.06
CA PRO A 437 -19.28 -7.77 -23.36
C PRO A 437 -20.70 -7.24 -23.13
N ASP A 438 -21.68 -8.08 -23.34
CA ASP A 438 -23.09 -7.77 -23.05
C ASP A 438 -23.24 -7.72 -21.51
N LEU A 439 -23.09 -6.52 -20.97
CA LEU A 439 -23.18 -6.27 -19.53
C LEU A 439 -24.58 -5.68 -19.26
N ALA A 440 -25.22 -6.15 -18.22
CA ALA A 440 -26.54 -5.67 -17.75
C ALA A 440 -26.48 -4.23 -17.19
N ILE A 441 -25.53 -3.42 -17.64
CA ILE A 441 -25.31 -2.03 -17.24
C ILE A 441 -25.50 -1.10 -18.44
N LYS A 442 -26.37 -0.11 -18.30
CA LYS A 442 -26.58 0.92 -19.31
C LYS A 442 -25.43 1.94 -19.26
N ARG A 443 -24.62 1.96 -20.29
CA ARG A 443 -23.51 2.93 -20.42
C ARG A 443 -24.04 4.24 -20.98
N ARG A 444 -23.72 5.35 -20.33
CA ARG A 444 -23.84 6.70 -20.88
C ARG A 444 -22.43 7.24 -21.04
N GLU A 445 -22.00 7.39 -22.28
CA GLU A 445 -20.69 7.90 -22.62
C GLU A 445 -20.63 9.40 -22.39
N ILE A 446 -19.55 9.84 -21.71
CA ILE A 446 -19.25 11.26 -21.44
C ILE A 446 -17.91 11.62 -22.10
N GLY A 447 -17.87 12.77 -22.77
CA GLY A 447 -16.67 13.29 -23.44
C GLY A 447 -16.10 14.54 -22.77
N SER A 448 -16.92 15.20 -21.92
CA SER A 448 -16.53 16.41 -21.21
C SER A 448 -17.12 16.48 -19.82
N ALA A 449 -16.56 17.33 -18.94
CA ALA A 449 -17.12 17.64 -17.64
C ALA A 449 -18.54 18.23 -17.76
N GLY A 450 -18.84 18.95 -18.83
CA GLY A 450 -20.17 19.47 -19.14
C GLY A 450 -21.23 18.36 -19.34
N ASP A 451 -20.83 17.19 -19.84
CA ASP A 451 -21.75 16.06 -20.02
C ASP A 451 -22.23 15.50 -18.67
N ILE A 452 -21.40 15.62 -17.61
CA ILE A 452 -21.80 15.27 -16.23
C ILE A 452 -22.91 16.24 -15.77
N MET A 453 -22.75 17.53 -16.02
CA MET A 453 -23.76 18.55 -15.68
C MET A 453 -25.07 18.32 -16.45
N LEU A 454 -25.01 18.01 -17.75
CA LEU A 454 -26.19 17.70 -18.57
C LEU A 454 -26.93 16.45 -18.05
N PHE A 455 -26.22 15.50 -17.47
CA PHE A 455 -26.86 14.34 -16.85
C PHE A 455 -27.81 14.74 -15.70
N PHE A 456 -27.42 15.72 -14.89
CA PHE A 456 -28.29 16.25 -13.83
C PHE A 456 -29.52 16.96 -14.39
N ALA A 457 -29.41 17.68 -15.51
CA ALA A 457 -30.54 18.36 -16.15
C ALA A 457 -31.59 17.35 -16.68
N ASP A 458 -31.13 16.36 -17.45
CA ASP A 458 -31.99 15.31 -18.02
C ASP A 458 -32.70 14.46 -16.95
N HIS A 459 -32.09 14.28 -15.80
CA HIS A 459 -32.64 13.46 -14.71
C HIS A 459 -33.74 14.19 -13.95
N THR A 460 -33.72 15.52 -13.93
CA THR A 460 -34.72 16.36 -13.27
C THR A 460 -36.06 16.36 -14.06
N GLU A 461 -35.99 16.39 -15.37
CA GLU A 461 -37.19 16.34 -16.22
C GLU A 461 -37.96 15.03 -16.08
N ARG A 462 -37.27 13.91 -15.84
CA ARG A 462 -37.85 12.57 -15.65
C ARG A 462 -38.45 12.33 -14.27
N LEU A 463 -38.06 13.08 -13.24
CA LEU A 463 -38.64 13.01 -11.89
C LEU A 463 -39.86 13.95 -11.75
N ALA A 464 -40.00 14.92 -12.67
CA ALA A 464 -41.10 15.87 -12.70
C ALA A 464 -42.25 15.47 -13.64
N SER A 465 -42.05 14.42 -14.45
CA SER A 465 -43.03 13.78 -15.33
C SER A 465 -43.54 12.45 -14.75
#